data_3b442588f7aca11baae4d0b25d3b9db6
#
_entry.id   3b442588f7aca11baae4d0b25d3b9db6
#
_cell.length_a   1.000
_cell.length_b   1.000
_cell.length_c   1.000
_cell.angle_alpha   90.00
_cell.angle_beta   90.00
_cell.angle_gamma   90.00
#
_symmetry.space_group_name_H-M   'P 1'
#
loop_
_entity.id
_entity.type
_entity.pdbx_description
1 polymer ?
#
loop_
_entity_poly.entity_id
_entity_poly.type
_entity_poly.pdbx_seq_one_letter_code
_entity_poly.pdbx_strand_id
1 'polypeptide(L)'
;MEYQCICNFTVKKLIEQVLDEEKPPGVTPLFRAVNTECALKLKNVFFKYEGAGPTGTQKDRISRLHINLAKSLGYDTVSVATCGNYGASVSYFAYLNRMKSVVAIPSFYAGSRNSEIYENGSDIIVKNMKYEDLVEYIKAKSASENWYNCSPSSENSWIDILGYRQIAYEIVQQLGHAPGYVAVPAGNGTTLAGIYSGFRKLFLAGEIDHVPRFIGSSTNLGNPIVYSWKHGYRKIQTLDAARIIETETNEPLVSFKAFDGQKALNAIYQSKGAAIAVEDSEMIRYSRIIEHTQGIKVLPASASALAAVHRYLRSRTYGREVVIVLTGRGHN
;
A
#
# COMPACT_ATOMS: atom_id res chain seq x y z
N MET A 1 16.13 -3.49 -29.00
CA MET A 1 15.51 -2.39 -28.23
C MET A 1 14.08 -2.06 -28.69
N GLU A 2 13.78 -2.06 -30.00
CA GLU A 2 12.41 -1.77 -30.50
C GLU A 2 11.34 -2.81 -30.11
N TYR A 3 11.67 -4.10 -30.12
CA TYR A 3 10.71 -5.17 -29.76
C TYR A 3 10.29 -5.16 -28.28
N GLN A 4 11.17 -4.77 -27.36
CA GLN A 4 10.83 -4.63 -25.94
C GLN A 4 9.91 -3.41 -25.67
N CYS A 5 10.06 -2.35 -26.45
CA CYS A 5 9.22 -1.16 -26.33
C CYS A 5 7.79 -1.41 -26.84
N ILE A 6 7.63 -2.17 -27.92
CA ILE A 6 6.32 -2.52 -28.50
C ILE A 6 5.58 -3.51 -27.60
N CYS A 7 6.26 -4.52 -27.03
CA CYS A 7 5.67 -5.46 -26.07
C CYS A 7 5.17 -4.76 -24.82
N ASN A 8 5.96 -3.87 -24.23
CA ASN A 8 5.58 -3.10 -23.04
C ASN A 8 4.38 -2.17 -23.29
N PHE A 9 4.29 -1.57 -24.48
CA PHE A 9 3.16 -0.71 -24.86
C PHE A 9 1.87 -1.54 -25.04
N THR A 10 1.96 -2.70 -25.66
CA THR A 10 0.81 -3.61 -25.90
C THR A 10 0.30 -4.20 -24.59
N VAL A 11 1.19 -4.67 -23.72
CA VAL A 11 0.85 -5.19 -22.39
C VAL A 11 0.23 -4.10 -21.51
N LYS A 12 0.80 -2.89 -21.52
CA LYS A 12 0.26 -1.75 -20.79
C LYS A 12 -1.14 -1.38 -21.25
N LYS A 13 -1.38 -1.35 -22.56
CA LYS A 13 -2.69 -1.07 -23.15
C LYS A 13 -3.71 -2.18 -22.84
N LEU A 14 -3.28 -3.45 -22.86
CA LEU A 14 -4.10 -4.60 -22.50
C LEU A 14 -4.55 -4.51 -21.03
N ILE A 15 -3.64 -4.12 -20.13
CA ILE A 15 -3.97 -3.97 -18.71
C ILE A 15 -4.84 -2.75 -18.47
N GLU A 16 -4.61 -1.64 -19.16
CA GLU A 16 -5.51 -0.49 -19.09
C GLU A 16 -6.92 -0.88 -19.56
N GLN A 17 -7.05 -1.70 -20.62
CA GLN A 17 -8.34 -2.28 -21.04
C GLN A 17 -8.93 -3.21 -19.98
N VAL A 18 -8.16 -4.15 -19.43
CA VAL A 18 -8.60 -5.06 -18.36
C VAL A 18 -9.05 -4.29 -17.11
N LEU A 19 -8.40 -3.17 -16.78
CA LEU A 19 -8.80 -2.31 -15.66
C LEU A 19 -10.06 -1.48 -15.96
N ASP A 20 -10.29 -1.13 -17.22
CA ASP A 20 -11.48 -0.38 -17.64
C ASP A 20 -12.68 -1.32 -17.87
N GLU A 21 -12.48 -2.59 -18.25
CA GLU A 21 -13.53 -3.57 -18.52
C GLU A 21 -13.94 -4.38 -17.29
N GLU A 22 -13.05 -4.62 -16.32
CA GLU A 22 -13.40 -5.30 -15.09
C GLU A 22 -14.01 -4.32 -14.08
N LYS A 23 -15.22 -4.63 -13.58
CA LYS A 23 -15.72 -4.04 -12.34
C LYS A 23 -14.62 -4.13 -11.28
N PRO A 24 -14.23 -3.02 -10.64
CA PRO A 24 -13.19 -3.07 -9.61
C PRO A 24 -13.52 -4.17 -8.60
N PRO A 25 -12.49 -4.83 -8.00
CA PRO A 25 -12.73 -5.79 -6.94
C PRO A 25 -13.58 -5.08 -5.89
N GLY A 26 -14.66 -5.71 -5.47
CA GLY A 26 -15.74 -5.12 -4.69
C GLY A 26 -15.35 -3.86 -3.94
N VAL A 27 -16.01 -2.77 -4.25
CA VAL A 27 -15.73 -1.43 -3.73
C VAL A 27 -15.55 -1.49 -2.21
N THR A 28 -14.38 -1.14 -1.71
CA THR A 28 -14.17 -1.12 -0.26
C THR A 28 -14.94 0.05 0.36
N PRO A 29 -15.43 -0.08 1.62
CA PRO A 29 -16.27 0.94 2.22
C PRO A 29 -15.52 2.28 2.40
N LEU A 30 -16.21 3.37 2.10
CA LEU A 30 -15.88 4.71 2.54
C LEU A 30 -17.02 5.21 3.43
N PHE A 31 -16.74 5.56 4.66
CA PHE A 31 -17.75 6.01 5.62
C PHE A 31 -17.24 7.14 6.51
N ARG A 32 -18.14 8.00 6.95
CA ARG A 32 -17.82 9.10 7.86
C ARG A 32 -17.59 8.59 9.27
N ALA A 33 -16.49 8.98 9.87
CA ALA A 33 -16.05 8.52 11.19
C ALA A 33 -16.51 9.46 12.33
N VAL A 34 -17.82 9.69 12.45
CA VAL A 34 -18.41 10.69 13.38
C VAL A 34 -17.95 10.51 14.82
N ASN A 35 -17.94 9.28 15.34
CA ASN A 35 -17.52 9.03 16.72
C ASN A 35 -16.01 9.31 16.90
N THR A 36 -15.18 9.03 15.88
CA THR A 36 -13.76 9.38 15.92
C THR A 36 -13.55 10.89 15.82
N GLU A 37 -14.36 11.60 15.00
CA GLU A 37 -14.36 13.07 14.95
C GLU A 37 -14.60 13.67 16.34
N CYS A 38 -15.62 13.18 17.05
CA CYS A 38 -15.95 13.63 18.41
C CYS A 38 -14.80 13.33 19.40
N ALA A 39 -14.27 12.11 19.40
CA ALA A 39 -13.22 11.68 20.32
C ALA A 39 -11.91 12.46 20.16
N LEU A 40 -11.58 12.86 18.91
CA LEU A 40 -10.32 13.53 18.58
C LEU A 40 -10.48 15.03 18.27
N LYS A 41 -11.69 15.58 18.38
CA LYS A 41 -12.02 16.98 18.03
C LYS A 41 -11.61 17.33 16.59
N LEU A 42 -11.77 16.37 15.69
CA LEU A 42 -11.60 16.52 14.23
C LEU A 42 -12.97 16.78 13.58
N LYS A 43 -12.97 17.11 12.28
CA LYS A 43 -14.19 17.34 11.49
C LYS A 43 -14.04 16.72 10.10
N ASN A 44 -15.16 16.29 9.52
CA ASN A 44 -15.22 15.78 8.14
C ASN A 44 -14.22 14.65 7.87
N VAL A 45 -14.06 13.70 8.80
CA VAL A 45 -13.15 12.56 8.68
C VAL A 45 -13.89 11.36 8.11
N PHE A 46 -13.34 10.78 7.07
CA PHE A 46 -13.82 9.56 6.42
C PHE A 46 -12.75 8.48 6.46
N PHE A 47 -13.16 7.25 6.69
CA PHE A 47 -12.31 6.07 6.59
C PHE A 47 -12.57 5.33 5.28
N LYS A 48 -11.53 5.16 4.46
CA LYS A 48 -11.49 4.21 3.35
C LYS A 48 -10.91 2.91 3.86
N TYR A 49 -11.77 1.91 4.09
CA TYR A 49 -11.40 0.70 4.80
C TYR A 49 -11.01 -0.43 3.84
N GLU A 50 -9.74 -0.55 3.54
CA GLU A 50 -9.16 -1.59 2.68
C GLU A 50 -9.12 -2.98 3.36
N GLY A 51 -9.29 -3.02 4.68
CA GLY A 51 -9.41 -4.27 5.45
C GLY A 51 -10.69 -5.06 5.18
N ALA A 52 -11.62 -4.54 4.38
CA ALA A 52 -12.82 -5.22 3.93
C ALA A 52 -12.57 -6.21 2.77
N GLY A 53 -11.39 -6.17 2.13
CA GLY A 53 -11.01 -7.11 1.09
C GLY A 53 -10.90 -8.57 1.58
N PRO A 54 -10.84 -9.55 0.66
CA PRO A 54 -10.83 -10.98 0.99
C PRO A 54 -9.73 -11.37 1.98
N THR A 55 -8.51 -10.90 1.79
CA THR A 55 -7.40 -11.19 2.70
C THR A 55 -7.20 -10.13 3.77
N GLY A 56 -8.09 -9.14 3.83
CA GLY A 56 -8.10 -8.11 4.85
C GLY A 56 -7.06 -7.01 4.67
N THR A 57 -6.53 -6.81 3.47
CA THR A 57 -5.55 -5.73 3.22
C THR A 57 -5.69 -5.13 1.81
N GLN A 58 -5.17 -3.90 1.64
CA GLN A 58 -5.08 -3.25 0.33
C GLN A 58 -4.27 -4.04 -0.71
N LYS A 59 -3.52 -5.07 -0.27
CA LYS A 59 -2.71 -5.92 -1.15
C LYS A 59 -3.56 -6.70 -2.15
N ASP A 60 -4.82 -6.94 -1.83
CA ASP A 60 -5.77 -7.63 -2.71
C ASP A 60 -5.93 -6.94 -4.06
N ARG A 61 -5.80 -5.61 -4.08
CA ARG A 61 -5.90 -4.81 -5.32
C ARG A 61 -4.80 -5.12 -6.31
N ILE A 62 -3.57 -5.25 -5.83
CA ILE A 62 -2.41 -5.50 -6.67
C ILE A 62 -2.23 -7.00 -6.95
N SER A 63 -2.47 -7.85 -5.96
CA SER A 63 -2.34 -9.31 -6.13
C SER A 63 -3.22 -9.83 -7.24
N ARG A 64 -4.49 -9.43 -7.27
CA ARG A 64 -5.42 -9.83 -8.33
C ARG A 64 -4.91 -9.44 -9.73
N LEU A 65 -4.40 -8.22 -9.88
CA LEU A 65 -3.87 -7.76 -11.17
C LEU A 65 -2.63 -8.53 -11.59
N HIS A 66 -1.69 -8.77 -10.66
CA HIS A 66 -0.51 -9.57 -10.93
C HIS A 66 -0.87 -10.99 -11.38
N ILE A 67 -1.81 -11.64 -10.68
CA ILE A 67 -2.24 -13.00 -11.02
C ILE A 67 -2.90 -13.05 -12.41
N ASN A 68 -3.79 -12.11 -12.70
CA ASN A 68 -4.45 -12.03 -14.01
C ASN A 68 -3.43 -11.81 -15.13
N LEU A 69 -2.48 -10.91 -14.92
CA LEU A 69 -1.41 -10.67 -15.91
C LEU A 69 -0.50 -11.89 -16.06
N ALA A 70 -0.03 -12.48 -14.98
CA ALA A 70 0.81 -13.67 -15.03
C ALA A 70 0.15 -14.78 -15.85
N LYS A 71 -1.13 -15.03 -15.60
CA LYS A 71 -1.94 -16.01 -16.33
C LYS A 71 -2.08 -15.66 -17.82
N SER A 72 -2.35 -14.38 -18.13
CA SER A 72 -2.47 -13.92 -19.55
C SER A 72 -1.16 -14.00 -20.31
N LEU A 73 -0.02 -13.93 -19.62
CA LEU A 73 1.31 -14.10 -20.18
C LEU A 73 1.78 -15.56 -20.24
N GLY A 74 0.97 -16.51 -19.76
CA GLY A 74 1.26 -17.94 -19.81
C GLY A 74 2.19 -18.46 -18.73
N TYR A 75 2.34 -17.72 -17.61
CA TYR A 75 3.08 -18.21 -16.46
C TYR A 75 2.23 -19.19 -15.63
N ASP A 76 2.84 -20.29 -15.20
CA ASP A 76 2.21 -21.27 -14.29
C ASP A 76 2.46 -20.95 -12.82
N THR A 77 3.52 -20.20 -12.53
CA THR A 77 3.99 -19.94 -11.17
C THR A 77 4.23 -18.44 -10.96
N VAL A 78 3.72 -17.93 -9.84
CA VAL A 78 4.01 -16.58 -9.37
C VAL A 78 4.90 -16.63 -8.13
N SER A 79 5.67 -15.58 -7.90
CA SER A 79 6.54 -15.46 -6.73
C SER A 79 6.44 -14.09 -6.08
N VAL A 80 6.68 -14.03 -4.76
CA VAL A 80 6.70 -12.76 -4.03
C VAL A 80 7.62 -12.85 -2.81
N ALA A 81 8.39 -11.78 -2.54
CA ALA A 81 9.04 -11.55 -1.26
C ALA A 81 8.13 -10.68 -0.38
N THR A 82 7.93 -11.07 0.88
CA THR A 82 6.97 -10.42 1.78
C THR A 82 7.31 -10.65 3.25
N CYS A 83 6.75 -9.79 4.10
CA CYS A 83 6.74 -9.99 5.55
C CYS A 83 5.39 -10.58 6.06
N GLY A 84 4.44 -10.92 5.17
CA GLY A 84 3.17 -11.56 5.52
C GLY A 84 1.98 -11.14 4.64
N ASN A 85 1.49 -9.92 4.78
CA ASN A 85 0.24 -9.45 4.15
C ASN A 85 0.20 -9.59 2.63
N TYR A 86 1.30 -9.32 1.94
CA TYR A 86 1.33 -9.44 0.48
C TYR A 86 1.41 -10.91 0.05
N GLY A 87 2.14 -11.74 0.80
CA GLY A 87 2.20 -13.19 0.57
C GLY A 87 0.82 -13.85 0.71
N ALA A 88 0.11 -13.56 1.79
CA ALA A 88 -1.24 -14.07 1.99
C ALA A 88 -2.19 -13.67 0.85
N SER A 89 -2.11 -12.42 0.38
CA SER A 89 -2.93 -11.96 -0.75
C SER A 89 -2.54 -12.63 -2.08
N VAL A 90 -1.25 -12.72 -2.41
CA VAL A 90 -0.78 -13.42 -3.62
C VAL A 90 -1.18 -14.89 -3.60
N SER A 91 -0.98 -15.57 -2.46
CA SER A 91 -1.37 -16.98 -2.27
C SER A 91 -2.86 -17.20 -2.52
N TYR A 92 -3.71 -16.37 -1.92
CA TYR A 92 -5.15 -16.45 -2.08
C TYR A 92 -5.60 -16.29 -3.54
N PHE A 93 -5.12 -15.27 -4.23
CA PHE A 93 -5.51 -15.05 -5.63
C PHE A 93 -4.87 -16.07 -6.58
N ALA A 94 -3.66 -16.58 -6.30
CA ALA A 94 -3.06 -17.67 -7.05
C ALA A 94 -3.90 -18.96 -6.92
N TYR A 95 -4.30 -19.32 -5.69
CA TYR A 95 -5.17 -20.46 -5.41
C TYR A 95 -6.49 -20.37 -6.20
N LEU A 96 -7.18 -19.23 -6.15
CA LEU A 96 -8.44 -19.03 -6.89
C LEU A 96 -8.26 -19.18 -8.41
N ASN A 97 -7.09 -18.87 -8.94
CA ASN A 97 -6.77 -18.96 -10.36
C ASN A 97 -6.06 -20.25 -10.76
N ARG A 98 -5.91 -21.21 -9.82
CA ARG A 98 -5.22 -22.49 -10.03
C ARG A 98 -3.77 -22.32 -10.51
N MET A 99 -3.09 -21.28 -10.04
CA MET A 99 -1.67 -21.01 -10.28
C MET A 99 -0.84 -21.46 -9.08
N LYS A 100 0.38 -21.91 -9.31
CA LYS A 100 1.36 -22.13 -8.26
C LYS A 100 1.85 -20.79 -7.71
N SER A 101 2.15 -20.74 -6.42
CA SER A 101 2.73 -19.56 -5.77
C SER A 101 3.89 -19.92 -4.86
N VAL A 102 4.93 -19.11 -4.93
CA VAL A 102 6.14 -19.24 -4.10
C VAL A 102 6.28 -17.94 -3.29
N VAL A 103 6.20 -18.07 -1.98
CA VAL A 103 6.26 -16.94 -1.05
C VAL A 103 7.55 -17.00 -0.24
N ALA A 104 8.40 -16.00 -0.41
CA ALA A 104 9.63 -15.89 0.37
C ALA A 104 9.42 -14.93 1.56
N ILE A 105 9.83 -15.39 2.76
CA ILE A 105 9.61 -14.68 4.03
C ILE A 105 10.93 -14.64 4.80
N PRO A 106 11.32 -13.48 5.39
CA PRO A 106 12.42 -13.41 6.33
C PRO A 106 12.13 -14.28 7.56
N SER A 107 13.13 -14.96 8.10
CA SER A 107 12.95 -15.95 9.18
C SER A 107 12.32 -15.38 10.46
N PHE A 108 12.57 -14.12 10.75
CA PHE A 108 11.99 -13.42 11.92
C PHE A 108 10.51 -13.01 11.77
N TYR A 109 9.96 -13.13 10.55
CA TYR A 109 8.50 -12.98 10.30
C TYR A 109 7.80 -14.34 10.08
N ALA A 110 8.52 -15.43 10.16
CA ALA A 110 7.94 -16.76 10.03
C ALA A 110 6.97 -17.01 11.19
N GLY A 111 5.68 -16.83 10.94
CA GLY A 111 4.61 -17.00 11.95
C GLY A 111 3.38 -16.14 11.71
N SER A 112 3.51 -14.88 11.31
CA SER A 112 2.38 -13.93 11.30
C SER A 112 1.43 -14.24 10.18
N ARG A 113 1.29 -14.94 9.29
CA ARG A 113 0.28 -15.30 8.27
C ARG A 113 0.68 -16.56 7.47
N ASN A 114 1.63 -17.32 8.02
CA ASN A 114 2.14 -18.50 7.33
C ASN A 114 1.08 -19.59 7.17
N SER A 115 0.16 -19.73 8.14
CA SER A 115 -0.97 -20.67 8.04
C SER A 115 -1.84 -20.36 6.84
N GLU A 116 -2.25 -19.10 6.65
CA GLU A 116 -3.06 -18.68 5.50
C GLU A 116 -2.34 -18.91 4.16
N ILE A 117 -1.03 -18.61 4.11
CA ILE A 117 -0.19 -18.83 2.92
C ILE A 117 -0.11 -20.32 2.58
N TYR A 118 0.11 -21.16 3.60
CA TYR A 118 0.20 -22.60 3.45
C TYR A 118 -1.14 -23.23 3.07
N GLU A 119 -2.24 -22.82 3.71
CA GLU A 119 -3.60 -23.30 3.43
C GLU A 119 -4.04 -23.00 2.00
N ASN A 120 -3.55 -21.92 1.40
CA ASN A 120 -3.74 -21.61 -0.02
C ASN A 120 -2.79 -22.38 -0.96
N GLY A 121 -2.02 -23.34 -0.44
CA GLY A 121 -1.17 -24.23 -1.23
C GLY A 121 0.11 -23.60 -1.79
N SER A 122 0.62 -22.54 -1.17
CA SER A 122 1.87 -21.89 -1.59
C SER A 122 3.10 -22.60 -1.03
N ASP A 123 4.15 -22.68 -1.83
CA ASP A 123 5.48 -23.03 -1.36
C ASP A 123 6.10 -21.85 -0.58
N ILE A 124 6.59 -22.11 0.63
CA ILE A 124 7.19 -21.07 1.48
C ILE A 124 8.71 -21.23 1.52
N ILE A 125 9.42 -20.16 1.16
CA ILE A 125 10.89 -20.07 1.28
C ILE A 125 11.21 -19.15 2.47
N VAL A 126 11.77 -19.74 3.55
CA VAL A 126 12.23 -18.95 4.70
C VAL A 126 13.74 -18.70 4.58
N LYS A 127 14.15 -17.42 4.71
CA LYS A 127 15.55 -17.00 4.66
C LYS A 127 15.90 -16.08 5.82
N ASN A 128 17.11 -16.28 6.38
CA ASN A 128 17.66 -15.37 7.39
C ASN A 128 18.34 -14.17 6.70
N MET A 129 17.54 -13.25 6.21
CA MET A 129 17.99 -12.01 5.56
C MET A 129 16.96 -10.90 5.73
N LYS A 130 17.37 -9.65 5.52
CA LYS A 130 16.46 -8.51 5.52
C LYS A 130 15.48 -8.57 4.34
N TYR A 131 14.35 -7.90 4.51
CA TYR A 131 13.30 -7.89 3.49
C TYR A 131 13.79 -7.40 2.12
N GLU A 132 14.57 -6.32 2.10
CA GLU A 132 15.07 -5.75 0.85
C GLU A 132 16.04 -6.70 0.11
N ASP A 133 16.86 -7.45 0.86
CA ASP A 133 17.76 -8.48 0.30
C ASP A 133 16.97 -9.68 -0.20
N LEU A 134 15.87 -10.01 0.48
CA LEU A 134 14.96 -11.09 0.06
C LEU A 134 14.25 -10.76 -1.24
N VAL A 135 13.89 -9.48 -1.46
CA VAL A 135 13.33 -9.01 -2.74
C VAL A 135 14.29 -9.26 -3.89
N GLU A 136 15.58 -8.93 -3.71
CA GLU A 136 16.60 -9.18 -4.75
C GLU A 136 16.86 -10.68 -4.94
N TYR A 137 16.86 -11.48 -3.86
CA TYR A 137 16.97 -12.94 -3.95
C TYR A 137 15.83 -13.56 -4.77
N ILE A 138 14.58 -13.19 -4.49
CA ILE A 138 13.43 -13.71 -5.23
C ILE A 138 13.43 -13.23 -6.68
N LYS A 139 13.87 -12.01 -6.94
CA LYS A 139 14.01 -11.50 -8.30
C LYS A 139 14.96 -12.37 -9.14
N ALA A 140 16.14 -12.68 -8.60
CA ALA A 140 17.10 -13.55 -9.27
C ALA A 140 16.56 -14.98 -9.46
N LYS A 141 15.95 -15.53 -8.41
CA LYS A 141 15.37 -16.88 -8.45
C LYS A 141 14.21 -16.97 -9.44
N SER A 142 13.32 -15.99 -9.49
CA SER A 142 12.20 -15.96 -10.43
C SER A 142 12.67 -15.94 -11.88
N ALA A 143 13.73 -15.19 -12.17
CA ALA A 143 14.32 -15.16 -13.52
C ALA A 143 14.92 -16.53 -13.90
N SER A 144 15.58 -17.25 -12.98
CA SER A 144 16.16 -18.57 -13.27
C SER A 144 15.13 -19.69 -13.40
N GLU A 145 13.99 -19.58 -12.71
CA GLU A 145 12.93 -20.58 -12.66
C GLU A 145 11.76 -20.29 -13.61
N ASN A 146 11.83 -19.21 -14.37
CA ASN A 146 10.75 -18.70 -15.22
C ASN A 146 9.44 -18.47 -14.43
N TRP A 147 9.51 -17.88 -13.24
CA TRP A 147 8.35 -17.48 -12.45
C TRP A 147 8.00 -16.02 -12.71
N TYR A 148 6.71 -15.70 -12.65
CA TYR A 148 6.27 -14.31 -12.68
C TYR A 148 6.51 -13.67 -11.30
N ASN A 149 7.34 -12.63 -11.25
CA ASN A 149 7.69 -11.96 -10.00
C ASN A 149 6.72 -10.82 -9.68
N CYS A 150 5.98 -10.95 -8.56
CA CYS A 150 5.07 -9.95 -8.03
C CYS A 150 5.76 -8.97 -7.06
N SER A 151 7.04 -9.16 -6.70
CA SER A 151 7.70 -8.37 -5.67
C SER A 151 7.85 -6.90 -6.07
N PRO A 152 7.89 -5.97 -5.10
CA PRO A 152 8.26 -4.58 -5.35
C PRO A 152 9.62 -4.49 -6.08
N SER A 153 9.81 -3.43 -6.86
CA SER A 153 10.99 -3.23 -7.72
C SER A 153 11.26 -4.28 -8.80
N SER A 154 10.39 -5.28 -9.00
CA SER A 154 10.43 -6.15 -10.16
C SER A 154 10.08 -5.38 -11.45
N GLU A 155 10.29 -6.02 -12.59
CA GLU A 155 9.86 -5.52 -13.89
C GLU A 155 8.33 -5.30 -13.97
N ASN A 156 7.59 -5.98 -13.12
CA ASN A 156 6.13 -5.94 -13.06
C ASN A 156 5.58 -4.92 -12.04
N SER A 157 6.43 -4.26 -11.25
CA SER A 157 6.01 -3.37 -10.14
C SER A 157 5.20 -2.13 -10.56
N TRP A 158 5.16 -1.79 -11.84
CA TRP A 158 4.31 -0.72 -12.37
C TRP A 158 2.82 -1.04 -12.23
N ILE A 159 2.44 -2.33 -12.14
CA ILE A 159 1.07 -2.80 -11.90
C ILE A 159 0.58 -2.37 -10.53
N ASP A 160 1.46 -2.33 -9.54
CA ASP A 160 1.12 -1.90 -8.18
C ASP A 160 0.53 -0.48 -8.18
N ILE A 161 1.13 0.42 -8.95
CA ILE A 161 0.63 1.80 -9.10
C ILE A 161 -0.77 1.80 -9.73
N LEU A 162 -1.03 0.95 -10.72
CA LEU A 162 -2.35 0.83 -11.35
C LEU A 162 -3.39 0.28 -10.39
N GLY A 163 -3.06 -0.77 -9.63
CA GLY A 163 -3.96 -1.37 -8.65
C GLY A 163 -4.38 -0.39 -7.56
N TYR A 164 -3.43 0.34 -7.00
CA TYR A 164 -3.74 1.33 -5.95
C TYR A 164 -4.40 2.61 -6.48
N ARG A 165 -4.30 2.91 -7.77
CA ARG A 165 -5.03 4.03 -8.42
C ARG A 165 -6.53 3.89 -8.26
N GLN A 166 -7.06 2.67 -8.24
CA GLN A 166 -8.48 2.39 -8.07
C GLN A 166 -9.05 2.94 -6.76
N ILE A 167 -8.24 3.03 -5.69
CA ILE A 167 -8.67 3.62 -4.42
C ILE A 167 -9.10 5.08 -4.61
N ALA A 168 -8.38 5.85 -5.43
CA ALA A 168 -8.72 7.24 -5.72
C ALA A 168 -10.05 7.33 -6.49
N TYR A 169 -10.26 6.46 -7.47
CA TYR A 169 -11.49 6.42 -8.26
C TYR A 169 -12.71 6.11 -7.39
N GLU A 170 -12.58 5.11 -6.52
CA GLU A 170 -13.62 4.76 -5.58
C GLU A 170 -13.92 5.88 -4.58
N ILE A 171 -12.90 6.58 -4.06
CA ILE A 171 -13.09 7.71 -3.15
C ILE A 171 -13.91 8.80 -3.84
N VAL A 172 -13.55 9.18 -5.08
CA VAL A 172 -14.29 10.20 -5.83
C VAL A 172 -15.71 9.73 -6.16
N GLN A 173 -15.90 8.48 -6.56
CA GLN A 173 -17.21 7.93 -6.82
C GLN A 173 -18.12 7.94 -5.57
N GLN A 174 -17.55 7.58 -4.41
CA GLN A 174 -18.31 7.47 -3.15
C GLN A 174 -18.60 8.83 -2.49
N LEU A 175 -17.72 9.84 -2.66
CA LEU A 175 -17.93 11.19 -2.16
C LEU A 175 -18.69 12.08 -3.16
N GLY A 176 -18.61 11.78 -4.45
CA GLY A 176 -19.10 12.63 -5.53
C GLY A 176 -18.13 13.76 -5.94
N HIS A 177 -16.98 13.91 -5.26
CA HIS A 177 -15.97 14.93 -5.51
C HIS A 177 -14.62 14.55 -4.89
N ALA A 178 -13.56 15.33 -5.16
CA ALA A 178 -12.26 15.13 -4.53
C ALA A 178 -12.24 15.67 -3.09
N PRO A 179 -11.71 14.91 -2.09
CA PRO A 179 -11.55 15.40 -0.73
C PRO A 179 -10.41 16.43 -0.64
N GLY A 180 -10.37 17.20 0.46
CA GLY A 180 -9.28 18.15 0.69
C GLY A 180 -7.96 17.48 1.04
N TYR A 181 -8.02 16.35 1.76
CA TYR A 181 -6.85 15.60 2.22
C TYR A 181 -7.04 14.10 2.05
N VAL A 182 -5.94 13.41 1.73
CA VAL A 182 -5.86 11.94 1.76
C VAL A 182 -4.65 11.53 2.60
N ALA A 183 -4.89 10.78 3.65
CA ALA A 183 -3.84 10.26 4.51
C ALA A 183 -3.61 8.77 4.25
N VAL A 184 -2.34 8.39 4.07
CA VAL A 184 -1.94 7.03 3.67
C VAL A 184 -0.73 6.57 4.46
N PRO A 185 -0.77 5.39 5.10
CA PRO A 185 0.43 4.74 5.64
C PRO A 185 1.44 4.44 4.52
N ALA A 186 2.70 4.72 4.76
CA ALA A 186 3.75 4.64 3.73
C ALA A 186 5.00 3.90 4.24
N GLY A 187 5.13 2.62 3.89
CA GLY A 187 6.36 1.85 3.99
C GLY A 187 7.23 2.12 2.75
N ASN A 188 7.10 1.27 1.71
CA ASN A 188 7.77 1.47 0.41
C ASN A 188 7.24 2.65 -0.42
N GLY A 189 6.09 3.24 -0.04
CA GLY A 189 5.50 4.38 -0.73
C GLY A 189 4.57 4.04 -1.90
N THR A 190 4.47 2.78 -2.32
CA THR A 190 3.73 2.33 -3.49
C THR A 190 2.24 2.68 -3.42
N THR A 191 1.59 2.39 -2.28
CA THR A 191 0.16 2.69 -2.06
C THR A 191 -0.13 4.18 -2.18
N LEU A 192 0.67 5.01 -1.51
CA LEU A 192 0.54 6.47 -1.57
C LEU A 192 0.72 6.99 -2.99
N ALA A 193 1.77 6.54 -3.68
CA ALA A 193 2.07 6.93 -5.06
C ALA A 193 0.97 6.51 -6.03
N GLY A 194 0.39 5.30 -5.85
CA GLY A 194 -0.70 4.80 -6.67
C GLY A 194 -1.98 5.62 -6.50
N ILE A 195 -2.39 5.88 -5.26
CA ILE A 195 -3.57 6.69 -4.96
C ILE A 195 -3.39 8.12 -5.53
N TYR A 196 -2.23 8.74 -5.30
CA TYR A 196 -1.92 10.05 -5.87
C TYR A 196 -1.99 10.05 -7.40
N SER A 197 -1.45 9.01 -8.06
CA SER A 197 -1.53 8.85 -9.51
C SER A 197 -2.97 8.77 -10.01
N GLY A 198 -3.89 8.15 -9.24
CA GLY A 198 -5.31 8.10 -9.55
C GLY A 198 -5.96 9.49 -9.52
N PHE A 199 -5.78 10.24 -8.44
CA PHE A 199 -6.30 11.61 -8.35
C PHE A 199 -5.71 12.52 -9.42
N ARG A 200 -4.43 12.35 -9.75
CA ARG A 200 -3.83 13.08 -10.87
C ARG A 200 -4.48 12.76 -12.22
N LYS A 201 -4.78 11.47 -12.48
CA LYS A 201 -5.44 11.06 -13.73
C LYS A 201 -6.83 11.69 -13.82
N LEU A 202 -7.64 11.63 -12.75
CA LEU A 202 -8.97 12.26 -12.69
C LEU A 202 -8.90 13.77 -12.88
N PHE A 203 -7.94 14.45 -12.26
CA PHE A 203 -7.76 15.90 -12.43
C PHE A 203 -7.39 16.26 -13.87
N LEU A 204 -6.47 15.52 -14.49
CA LEU A 204 -6.08 15.75 -15.89
C LEU A 204 -7.20 15.44 -16.90
N ALA A 205 -8.11 14.54 -16.52
CA ALA A 205 -9.31 14.22 -17.30
C ALA A 205 -10.46 15.25 -17.10
N GLY A 206 -10.30 16.20 -16.17
CA GLY A 206 -11.35 17.19 -15.83
C GLY A 206 -12.49 16.63 -14.97
N GLU A 207 -12.33 15.42 -14.41
CA GLU A 207 -13.37 14.76 -13.60
C GLU A 207 -13.41 15.29 -12.16
N ILE A 208 -12.34 15.95 -11.70
CA ILE A 208 -12.25 16.62 -10.40
C ILE A 208 -11.59 18.00 -10.55
N ASP A 209 -11.89 18.92 -9.64
CA ASP A 209 -11.43 20.32 -9.65
C ASP A 209 -10.03 20.52 -9.05
N HIS A 210 -9.56 19.56 -8.25
CA HIS A 210 -8.23 19.62 -7.62
C HIS A 210 -7.72 18.24 -7.23
N VAL A 211 -6.40 18.15 -7.01
CA VAL A 211 -5.75 16.98 -6.42
C VAL A 211 -5.68 17.18 -4.90
N PRO A 212 -6.13 16.21 -4.07
CA PRO A 212 -6.05 16.32 -2.62
C PRO A 212 -4.64 16.51 -2.10
N ARG A 213 -4.49 17.11 -0.91
CA ARG A 213 -3.20 17.14 -0.19
C ARG A 213 -2.92 15.80 0.44
N PHE A 214 -1.75 15.24 0.19
CA PHE A 214 -1.38 13.91 0.69
C PHE A 214 -0.61 14.00 2.01
N ILE A 215 -1.09 13.29 3.02
CA ILE A 215 -0.40 13.10 4.30
C ILE A 215 0.12 11.66 4.33
N GLY A 216 1.42 11.49 4.13
CA GLY A 216 2.10 10.20 4.32
C GLY A 216 2.39 9.99 5.81
N SER A 217 2.05 8.83 6.37
CA SER A 217 2.45 8.46 7.72
C SER A 217 3.40 7.26 7.70
N SER A 218 4.41 7.27 8.55
CA SER A 218 5.32 6.15 8.71
C SER A 218 5.94 6.13 10.11
N THR A 219 6.80 5.15 10.39
CA THR A 219 7.46 5.04 11.69
C THR A 219 8.57 6.09 11.88
N ASN A 220 8.80 6.50 13.14
CA ASN A 220 9.96 7.31 13.52
C ASN A 220 11.25 6.47 13.65
N LEU A 221 11.14 5.13 13.62
CA LEU A 221 12.25 4.19 13.82
C LEU A 221 12.99 3.81 12.54
N GLY A 222 12.66 4.45 11.41
CA GLY A 222 13.38 4.34 10.14
C GLY A 222 12.47 4.18 8.93
N ASN A 223 12.32 5.29 8.18
CA ASN A 223 11.66 5.28 6.89
C ASN A 223 12.22 6.39 5.98
N PRO A 224 12.68 6.07 4.76
CA PRO A 224 13.26 7.03 3.82
C PRO A 224 12.37 8.21 3.47
N ILE A 225 11.04 8.00 3.36
CA ILE A 225 10.08 9.04 2.94
C ILE A 225 9.97 10.12 4.01
N VAL A 226 9.72 9.71 5.26
CA VAL A 226 9.60 10.64 6.40
C VAL A 226 10.93 11.31 6.67
N TYR A 227 12.05 10.55 6.61
CA TYR A 227 13.38 11.11 6.78
C TYR A 227 13.69 12.20 5.75
N SER A 228 13.51 11.89 4.47
CA SER A 228 13.79 12.83 3.38
C SER A 228 12.90 14.07 3.45
N TRP A 229 11.61 13.89 3.75
CA TRP A 229 10.69 15.01 3.95
C TRP A 229 11.12 15.92 5.11
N LYS A 230 11.43 15.34 6.28
CA LYS A 230 11.83 16.08 7.49
C LYS A 230 13.07 16.94 7.26
N HIS A 231 14.02 16.47 6.44
CA HIS A 231 15.24 17.19 6.11
C HIS A 231 15.14 18.06 4.85
N GLY A 232 13.96 18.18 4.25
CA GLY A 232 13.75 19.00 3.05
C GLY A 232 14.35 18.43 1.76
N TYR A 233 14.80 17.17 1.76
CA TYR A 233 15.37 16.55 0.58
C TYR A 233 14.32 16.30 -0.50
N ARG A 234 14.63 16.65 -1.74
CA ARG A 234 13.80 16.36 -2.90
C ARG A 234 14.09 14.98 -3.51
N LYS A 235 15.27 14.45 -3.27
CA LYS A 235 15.66 13.10 -3.67
C LYS A 235 15.58 12.19 -2.45
N ILE A 236 14.92 11.03 -2.64
CA ILE A 236 14.80 10.04 -1.58
C ILE A 236 16.18 9.57 -1.11
N GLN A 237 16.38 9.50 0.19
CA GLN A 237 17.62 9.02 0.80
C GLN A 237 17.46 7.55 1.20
N THR A 238 18.47 6.74 0.96
CA THR A 238 18.59 5.43 1.59
C THR A 238 19.15 5.63 3.00
N LEU A 239 18.60 4.94 3.98
CA LEU A 239 19.04 5.02 5.36
C LEU A 239 20.11 3.97 5.65
N ASP A 240 20.84 4.16 6.75
CA ASP A 240 21.73 3.13 7.28
C ASP A 240 20.91 1.99 7.88
N ALA A 241 21.00 0.82 7.29
CA ALA A 241 20.25 -0.37 7.71
C ALA A 241 20.56 -0.80 9.16
N ALA A 242 21.72 -0.42 9.72
CA ALA A 242 22.07 -0.70 11.11
C ALA A 242 21.35 0.20 12.13
N ARG A 243 20.78 1.33 11.67
CA ARG A 243 20.08 2.31 12.52
C ARG A 243 18.56 2.18 12.48
N ILE A 244 18.07 1.22 11.72
CA ILE A 244 16.63 0.94 11.62
C ILE A 244 16.23 0.02 12.77
N ILE A 245 15.16 0.37 13.46
CA ILE A 245 14.59 -0.45 14.52
C ILE A 245 13.22 -0.95 14.06
N GLU A 246 13.17 -2.23 13.80
CA GLU A 246 11.97 -2.93 13.36
C GLU A 246 11.27 -3.57 14.55
N THR A 247 9.96 -3.47 14.60
CA THR A 247 9.08 -4.05 15.61
C THR A 247 7.88 -4.70 14.95
N GLU A 248 7.15 -5.56 15.65
CA GLU A 248 5.89 -6.13 15.16
C GLU A 248 4.85 -5.06 14.80
N THR A 249 4.89 -3.90 15.44
CA THR A 249 3.96 -2.79 15.22
C THR A 249 4.29 -2.01 13.96
N ASN A 250 5.55 -1.73 13.71
CA ASN A 250 5.98 -0.84 12.62
C ASN A 250 6.46 -1.59 11.36
N GLU A 251 6.54 -2.93 11.40
CA GLU A 251 7.03 -3.76 10.30
C GLU A 251 6.50 -3.34 8.92
N PRO A 252 5.19 -3.09 8.73
CA PRO A 252 4.68 -2.70 7.41
C PRO A 252 5.15 -1.32 6.91
N LEU A 253 5.78 -0.52 7.78
CA LEU A 253 6.15 0.87 7.53
C LEU A 253 7.66 1.10 7.57
N VAL A 254 8.41 0.31 8.36
CA VAL A 254 9.85 0.45 8.47
C VAL A 254 10.55 0.01 7.20
N SER A 255 11.61 0.70 6.81
CA SER A 255 12.45 0.34 5.67
C SER A 255 13.73 1.17 5.68
N PHE A 256 14.85 0.61 5.23
CA PHE A 256 16.04 1.42 4.96
C PHE A 256 16.09 1.90 3.49
N LYS A 257 15.37 1.21 2.58
CA LYS A 257 15.28 1.52 1.15
C LYS A 257 13.81 1.41 0.69
N ALA A 258 13.16 2.54 0.48
CA ALA A 258 11.78 2.57 -0.01
C ALA A 258 11.76 2.47 -1.54
N PHE A 259 11.27 1.36 -2.10
CA PHE A 259 11.31 1.06 -3.54
C PHE A 259 10.57 2.09 -4.40
N ASP A 260 9.41 2.56 -3.98
CA ASP A 260 8.66 3.65 -4.62
C ASP A 260 8.73 4.97 -3.85
N GLY A 261 9.71 5.09 -2.94
CA GLY A 261 9.86 6.24 -2.05
C GLY A 261 9.98 7.57 -2.79
N GLN A 262 10.67 7.61 -3.93
CA GLN A 262 10.78 8.82 -4.75
C GLN A 262 9.43 9.26 -5.32
N LYS A 263 8.59 8.30 -5.78
CA LYS A 263 7.25 8.59 -6.29
C LYS A 263 6.36 9.12 -5.17
N ALA A 264 6.41 8.51 -3.99
CA ALA A 264 5.66 8.95 -2.81
C ALA A 264 6.11 10.33 -2.31
N LEU A 265 7.41 10.57 -2.22
CA LEU A 265 7.98 11.88 -1.84
C LEU A 265 7.54 12.98 -2.81
N ASN A 266 7.60 12.70 -4.11
CA ASN A 266 7.13 13.61 -5.14
C ASN A 266 5.63 13.91 -5.00
N ALA A 267 4.81 12.90 -4.73
CA ALA A 267 3.37 13.05 -4.51
C ALA A 267 3.07 13.98 -3.32
N ILE A 268 3.78 13.81 -2.21
CA ILE A 268 3.65 14.66 -1.02
C ILE A 268 4.02 16.13 -1.36
N TYR A 269 5.14 16.35 -2.03
CA TYR A 269 5.56 17.71 -2.41
C TYR A 269 4.60 18.37 -3.41
N GLN A 270 4.22 17.64 -4.47
CA GLN A 270 3.36 18.18 -5.53
C GLN A 270 1.94 18.47 -5.05
N SER A 271 1.44 17.68 -4.09
CA SER A 271 0.13 17.92 -3.47
C SER A 271 0.17 18.98 -2.36
N LYS A 272 1.32 19.57 -2.04
CA LYS A 272 1.54 20.47 -0.89
C LYS A 272 1.11 19.82 0.43
N GLY A 273 1.35 18.53 0.56
CA GLY A 273 1.03 17.72 1.73
C GLY A 273 2.14 17.68 2.78
N ALA A 274 2.24 16.57 3.52
CA ALA A 274 3.25 16.35 4.55
C ALA A 274 3.60 14.87 4.71
N ALA A 275 4.79 14.57 5.26
CA ALA A 275 5.12 13.25 5.77
C ALA A 275 5.33 13.32 7.30
N ILE A 276 4.66 12.46 8.04
CA ILE A 276 4.61 12.50 9.50
C ILE A 276 5.14 11.19 10.09
N ALA A 277 6.16 11.32 10.95
CA ALA A 277 6.66 10.19 11.74
C ALA A 277 5.70 9.90 12.91
N VAL A 278 5.38 8.64 13.14
CA VAL A 278 4.48 8.17 14.19
C VAL A 278 5.20 7.12 15.03
N GLU A 279 5.03 7.17 16.34
CA GLU A 279 5.60 6.19 17.26
C GLU A 279 4.71 4.93 17.34
N ASP A 280 5.30 3.79 17.67
CA ASP A 280 4.58 2.52 17.83
C ASP A 280 3.47 2.62 18.87
N SER A 281 3.75 3.28 19.99
CA SER A 281 2.77 3.56 21.05
C SER A 281 1.56 4.37 20.55
N GLU A 282 1.79 5.32 19.64
CA GLU A 282 0.72 6.08 18.99
C GLU A 282 -0.06 5.19 18.02
N MET A 283 0.62 4.37 17.19
CA MET A 283 -0.04 3.44 16.26
C MET A 283 -1.00 2.51 17.02
N ILE A 284 -0.54 1.90 18.11
CA ILE A 284 -1.35 1.04 18.98
C ILE A 284 -2.51 1.83 19.61
N ARG A 285 -2.25 3.03 20.13
CA ARG A 285 -3.29 3.88 20.74
C ARG A 285 -4.38 4.24 19.72
N TYR A 286 -4.00 4.65 18.51
CA TYR A 286 -4.96 5.05 17.48
C TYR A 286 -5.72 3.87 16.87
N SER A 287 -5.14 2.67 16.82
CA SER A 287 -5.87 1.46 16.43
C SER A 287 -7.00 1.14 17.45
N ARG A 288 -6.72 1.27 18.74
CA ARG A 288 -7.72 1.11 19.80
C ARG A 288 -8.82 2.18 19.75
N ILE A 289 -8.46 3.43 19.43
CA ILE A 289 -9.44 4.50 19.21
C ILE A 289 -10.38 4.14 18.05
N ILE A 290 -9.85 3.67 16.94
CA ILE A 290 -10.67 3.25 15.79
C ILE A 290 -11.58 2.07 16.19
N GLU A 291 -11.04 1.07 16.87
CA GLU A 291 -11.82 -0.07 17.34
C GLU A 291 -12.95 0.36 18.29
N HIS A 292 -12.64 1.20 19.28
CA HIS A 292 -13.63 1.69 20.24
C HIS A 292 -14.71 2.58 19.61
N THR A 293 -14.33 3.44 18.66
CA THR A 293 -15.25 4.43 18.07
C THR A 293 -16.02 3.92 16.87
N GLN A 294 -15.49 2.95 16.13
CA GLN A 294 -16.09 2.45 14.88
C GLN A 294 -16.40 0.95 14.89
N GLY A 295 -16.00 0.20 15.92
CA GLY A 295 -16.22 -1.24 16.02
C GLY A 295 -15.40 -2.08 15.02
N ILE A 296 -14.37 -1.50 14.40
CA ILE A 296 -13.50 -2.20 13.44
C ILE A 296 -12.07 -2.33 13.98
N LYS A 297 -11.51 -3.53 13.88
CA LYS A 297 -10.10 -3.76 14.19
C LYS A 297 -9.24 -3.42 12.99
N VAL A 298 -8.18 -2.64 13.19
CA VAL A 298 -7.20 -2.30 12.16
C VAL A 298 -5.79 -2.58 12.65
N LEU A 299 -4.89 -2.88 11.73
CA LEU A 299 -3.45 -2.98 12.05
C LEU A 299 -2.96 -1.67 12.69
N PRO A 300 -2.14 -1.70 13.76
CA PRO A 300 -1.55 -0.49 14.33
C PRO A 300 -0.83 0.38 13.29
N ALA A 301 -0.05 -0.24 12.40
CA ALA A 301 0.58 0.45 11.27
C ALA A 301 -0.43 1.19 10.37
N SER A 302 -1.62 0.62 10.17
CA SER A 302 -2.70 1.26 9.41
C SER A 302 -3.25 2.50 10.11
N ALA A 303 -3.36 2.45 11.45
CA ALA A 303 -3.85 3.56 12.27
C ALA A 303 -2.86 4.74 12.34
N SER A 304 -1.61 4.57 11.90
CA SER A 304 -0.63 5.66 11.80
C SER A 304 -1.13 6.85 10.98
N ALA A 305 -1.98 6.59 9.97
CA ALA A 305 -2.56 7.65 9.15
C ALA A 305 -3.52 8.55 9.95
N LEU A 306 -4.32 7.99 10.86
CA LEU A 306 -5.17 8.78 11.74
C LEU A 306 -4.34 9.58 12.75
N ALA A 307 -3.28 8.99 13.32
CA ALA A 307 -2.36 9.69 14.21
C ALA A 307 -1.70 10.89 13.51
N ALA A 308 -1.24 10.69 12.27
CA ALA A 308 -0.65 11.73 11.45
C ALA A 308 -1.64 12.86 11.14
N VAL A 309 -2.87 12.53 10.76
CA VAL A 309 -3.95 13.50 10.51
C VAL A 309 -4.24 14.32 11.76
N HIS A 310 -4.43 13.66 12.91
CA HIS A 310 -4.72 14.35 14.16
C HIS A 310 -3.60 15.33 14.52
N ARG A 311 -2.32 14.92 14.43
CA ARG A 311 -1.17 15.80 14.68
C ARG A 311 -1.08 16.96 13.67
N TYR A 312 -1.35 16.69 12.40
CA TYR A 312 -1.22 17.69 11.34
C TYR A 312 -2.34 18.73 11.35
N LEU A 313 -3.58 18.33 11.65
CA LEU A 313 -4.77 19.17 11.51
C LEU A 313 -5.26 19.82 12.83
N ARG A 314 -4.87 19.32 14.02
CA ARG A 314 -5.37 19.82 15.32
C ARG A 314 -5.23 21.35 15.54
N SER A 315 -4.24 21.97 14.89
CA SER A 315 -3.98 23.42 14.99
C SER A 315 -4.28 24.18 13.69
N ARG A 316 -4.97 23.55 12.73
CA ARG A 316 -5.25 24.13 11.42
C ARG A 316 -6.75 24.24 11.18
N THR A 317 -7.17 25.32 10.55
CA THR A 317 -8.53 25.43 10.04
C THR A 317 -8.61 24.75 8.69
N TYR A 318 -9.57 23.84 8.51
CA TYR A 318 -9.87 23.17 7.26
C TYR A 318 -11.38 22.96 7.13
N GLY A 319 -11.89 23.05 5.91
CA GLY A 319 -13.34 22.96 5.66
C GLY A 319 -13.73 21.75 4.79
N ARG A 320 -12.73 21.14 4.10
CA ARG A 320 -12.96 19.99 3.22
C ARG A 320 -12.75 18.67 3.96
N GLU A 321 -13.22 17.57 3.36
CA GLU A 321 -13.10 16.21 3.89
C GLU A 321 -11.66 15.76 3.98
N VAL A 322 -11.42 14.89 4.97
CA VAL A 322 -10.16 14.20 5.20
C VAL A 322 -10.42 12.71 5.07
N VAL A 323 -9.94 12.09 4.02
CA VAL A 323 -10.02 10.65 3.83
C VAL A 323 -8.77 9.99 4.38
N ILE A 324 -8.94 9.05 5.30
CA ILE A 324 -7.88 8.25 5.90
C ILE A 324 -7.99 6.83 5.36
N VAL A 325 -6.94 6.37 4.68
CA VAL A 325 -6.89 5.01 4.13
C VAL A 325 -6.43 4.05 5.23
N LEU A 326 -7.34 3.20 5.67
CA LEU A 326 -7.06 2.12 6.62
C LEU A 326 -6.65 0.88 5.82
N THR A 327 -5.36 0.64 5.73
CA THR A 327 -4.76 -0.29 4.77
C THR A 327 -4.90 -1.76 5.12
N GLY A 328 -5.24 -2.10 6.36
CA GLY A 328 -5.36 -3.49 6.76
C GLY A 328 -6.22 -3.71 7.98
N ARG A 329 -6.91 -4.86 8.01
CA ARG A 329 -7.65 -5.38 9.16
C ARG A 329 -6.66 -5.88 10.22
N GLY A 330 -6.95 -5.59 11.49
CA GLY A 330 -6.21 -6.16 12.62
C GLY A 330 -6.45 -7.67 12.71
N HIS A 331 -5.43 -8.40 13.14
CA HIS A 331 -5.57 -9.82 13.47
C HIS A 331 -6.20 -9.99 14.84
N ASN A 332 -6.90 -11.09 15.04
CA ASN A 332 -7.49 -11.46 16.35
C ASN A 332 -6.41 -11.96 17.28
#